data_db82eaeda25210f57e560096a7d1a2b0
#
_entry.id   db82eaeda25210f57e560096a7d1a2b0
#
_cell.length_a   1.000
_cell.length_b   1.000
_cell.length_c   1.000
_cell.angle_alpha   90.00
_cell.angle_beta   90.00
_cell.angle_gamma   90.00
#
_symmetry.space_group_name_H-M   'P 1'
#
loop_
_entity.id
_entity.type
_entity.pdbx_description
1 polymer ?
#
loop_
_entity_poly.entity_id
_entity_poly.type
_entity_poly.pdbx_seq_one_letter_code
_entity_poly.pdbx_strand_id
1 'polypeptide(L)'
;MDADKDGKPEEWKIYEGKELVRVERDRDGDGKREVLVHMKQGKPERSEVDRNGDGKPDLVRFMKDGKPDREQGDLNFDGRLDAWIHYKDGIKDFMIMDKNFDGKPDAWFYYGEGGFKLIGGRVDQDFDGKPDRTFGAFPKEETRTIW
;
A
#
# COMPACT_ATOMS: atom_id res chain seq x y z
N MET A 1 -21.94 -10.55 5.40
CA MET A 1 -23.00 -9.53 5.16
C MET A 1 -23.30 -9.60 3.67
N ASP A 2 -24.55 -9.65 3.31
CA ASP A 2 -25.04 -9.69 1.92
C ASP A 2 -25.64 -8.30 1.65
N ALA A 3 -24.91 -7.44 0.94
CA ALA A 3 -25.25 -6.03 0.80
C ALA A 3 -26.20 -5.78 -0.37
N ASP A 4 -26.11 -6.55 -1.44
CA ASP A 4 -26.94 -6.42 -2.65
C ASP A 4 -28.12 -7.39 -2.66
N LYS A 5 -28.17 -8.33 -1.68
CA LYS A 5 -29.23 -9.32 -1.47
C LYS A 5 -29.39 -10.35 -2.59
N ASP A 6 -28.28 -10.70 -3.23
CA ASP A 6 -28.25 -11.75 -4.25
C ASP A 6 -28.19 -13.17 -3.63
N GLY A 7 -28.09 -13.26 -2.30
CA GLY A 7 -27.98 -14.49 -1.53
C GLY A 7 -26.54 -14.94 -1.26
N LYS A 8 -25.54 -14.14 -1.66
CA LYS A 8 -24.14 -14.38 -1.36
C LYS A 8 -23.61 -13.27 -0.45
N PRO A 9 -22.87 -13.61 0.60
CA PRO A 9 -22.27 -12.57 1.43
C PRO A 9 -21.01 -11.98 0.76
N GLU A 10 -20.87 -10.65 0.73
CA GLU A 10 -19.66 -9.95 0.29
C GLU A 10 -18.69 -9.63 1.44
N GLU A 11 -19.11 -9.82 2.69
CA GLU A 11 -18.26 -9.57 3.87
C GLU A 11 -18.38 -10.68 4.91
N TRP A 12 -17.23 -11.17 5.36
CA TRP A 12 -17.10 -12.14 6.46
C TRP A 12 -16.29 -11.51 7.59
N LYS A 13 -16.79 -11.69 8.81
CA LYS A 13 -16.11 -11.30 10.06
C LYS A 13 -15.64 -12.54 10.79
N ILE A 14 -14.35 -12.65 11.01
CA ILE A 14 -13.71 -13.78 11.66
C ILE A 14 -13.37 -13.39 13.09
N TYR A 15 -13.80 -14.20 14.05
CA TYR A 15 -13.59 -13.97 15.47
C TYR A 15 -12.77 -15.10 16.08
N GLU A 16 -11.86 -14.75 16.99
CA GLU A 16 -11.22 -15.67 17.92
C GLU A 16 -11.79 -15.39 19.32
N GLY A 17 -12.62 -16.30 19.82
CA GLY A 17 -13.42 -16.05 21.01
C GLY A 17 -14.40 -14.89 20.82
N LYS A 18 -14.16 -13.77 21.51
CA LYS A 18 -14.97 -12.55 21.38
C LYS A 18 -14.27 -11.43 20.59
N GLU A 19 -13.04 -11.65 20.17
CA GLU A 19 -12.25 -10.66 19.46
C GLU A 19 -12.39 -10.81 17.96
N LEU A 20 -12.73 -9.72 17.26
CA LEU A 20 -12.69 -9.65 15.80
C LEU A 20 -11.23 -9.59 15.36
N VAL A 21 -10.75 -10.63 14.68
CA VAL A 21 -9.35 -10.74 14.24
C VAL A 21 -9.16 -10.49 12.75
N ARG A 22 -10.22 -10.69 11.94
CA ARG A 22 -10.13 -10.47 10.50
C ARG A 22 -11.49 -10.13 9.89
N VAL A 23 -11.47 -9.24 8.90
CA VAL A 23 -12.58 -9.01 7.99
C VAL A 23 -12.12 -9.37 6.58
N GLU A 24 -12.93 -10.13 5.87
CA GLU A 24 -12.68 -10.54 4.49
C GLU A 24 -13.79 -10.01 3.60
N ARG A 25 -13.48 -9.60 2.37
CA ARG A 25 -14.47 -9.11 1.41
C ARG A 25 -14.23 -9.67 0.03
N ASP A 26 -15.32 -10.07 -0.57
CA ASP A 26 -15.49 -10.32 -2.00
C ASP A 26 -16.00 -9.00 -2.62
N ARG A 27 -15.24 -8.42 -3.54
CA ARG A 27 -15.57 -7.11 -4.10
C ARG A 27 -16.40 -7.16 -5.36
N ASP A 28 -16.23 -8.22 -6.13
CA ASP A 28 -16.85 -8.38 -7.46
C ASP A 28 -17.90 -9.48 -7.52
N GLY A 29 -18.10 -10.23 -6.40
CA GLY A 29 -19.12 -11.26 -6.29
C GLY A 29 -18.75 -12.58 -6.96
N ASP A 30 -17.46 -12.80 -7.28
CA ASP A 30 -17.01 -14.05 -7.93
C ASP A 30 -16.83 -15.21 -6.94
N GLY A 31 -16.95 -14.94 -5.63
CA GLY A 31 -16.80 -15.92 -4.55
C GLY A 31 -15.40 -16.00 -3.98
N LYS A 32 -14.45 -15.24 -4.49
CA LYS A 32 -13.13 -15.07 -3.89
C LYS A 32 -13.12 -13.89 -2.92
N ARG A 33 -12.04 -13.72 -2.21
CA ARG A 33 -11.91 -12.71 -1.17
C ARG A 33 -10.69 -11.87 -1.43
N GLU A 34 -10.88 -10.80 -2.22
CA GLU A 34 -9.80 -9.94 -2.68
C GLU A 34 -9.31 -8.99 -1.61
N VAL A 35 -10.09 -8.76 -0.54
CA VAL A 35 -9.71 -7.85 0.53
C VAL A 35 -9.68 -8.57 1.86
N LEU A 36 -8.52 -8.54 2.51
CA LEU A 36 -8.32 -9.03 3.87
C LEU A 36 -7.91 -7.87 4.78
N VAL A 37 -8.63 -7.69 5.89
CA VAL A 37 -8.29 -6.69 6.92
C VAL A 37 -8.02 -7.43 8.22
N HIS A 38 -6.78 -7.40 8.67
CA HIS A 38 -6.35 -7.94 9.95
C HIS A 38 -6.62 -6.93 11.04
N MET A 39 -7.25 -7.40 12.10
CA MET A 39 -7.64 -6.58 13.25
C MET A 39 -6.80 -6.93 14.46
N LYS A 40 -6.49 -5.95 15.29
CA LYS A 40 -5.83 -6.13 16.57
C LYS A 40 -6.41 -5.16 17.58
N GLN A 41 -6.89 -5.69 18.70
CA GLN A 41 -7.53 -4.88 19.75
C GLN A 41 -8.64 -3.98 19.21
N GLY A 42 -9.47 -4.50 18.29
CA GLY A 42 -10.59 -3.79 17.69
C GLY A 42 -10.22 -2.74 16.64
N LYS A 43 -8.96 -2.63 16.25
CA LYS A 43 -8.47 -1.68 15.23
C LYS A 43 -7.83 -2.41 14.05
N PRO A 44 -7.95 -1.90 12.82
CA PRO A 44 -7.17 -2.40 11.69
C PRO A 44 -5.66 -2.23 11.95
N GLU A 45 -4.91 -3.31 11.74
CA GLU A 45 -3.44 -3.32 11.82
C GLU A 45 -2.82 -3.42 10.42
N ARG A 46 -3.45 -4.21 9.54
CA ARG A 46 -2.97 -4.47 8.19
C ARG A 46 -4.15 -4.75 7.27
N SER A 47 -4.09 -4.27 6.04
CA SER A 47 -5.01 -4.68 4.98
C SER A 47 -4.24 -5.14 3.75
N GLU A 48 -4.79 -6.12 3.08
CA GLU A 48 -4.29 -6.72 1.85
C GLU A 48 -5.37 -6.68 0.80
N VAL A 49 -4.98 -6.38 -0.44
CA VAL A 49 -5.89 -6.37 -1.59
C VAL A 49 -5.23 -7.13 -2.74
N ASP A 50 -5.87 -8.18 -3.18
CA ASP A 50 -5.61 -8.87 -4.43
C ASP A 50 -6.48 -8.20 -5.51
N ARG A 51 -5.86 -7.58 -6.50
CA ARG A 51 -6.56 -6.82 -7.55
C ARG A 51 -6.75 -7.62 -8.82
N ASN A 52 -5.83 -8.55 -9.07
CA ASN A 52 -5.82 -9.37 -10.29
C ASN A 52 -6.48 -10.74 -10.10
N GLY A 53 -6.82 -11.12 -8.85
CA GLY A 53 -7.49 -12.38 -8.52
C GLY A 53 -6.60 -13.61 -8.58
N ASP A 54 -5.27 -13.44 -8.50
CA ASP A 54 -4.32 -14.56 -8.54
C ASP A 54 -4.08 -15.24 -7.19
N GLY A 55 -4.68 -14.71 -6.13
CA GLY A 55 -4.57 -15.22 -4.76
C GLY A 55 -3.39 -14.63 -3.97
N LYS A 56 -2.68 -13.64 -4.53
CA LYS A 56 -1.62 -12.91 -3.84
C LYS A 56 -2.01 -11.44 -3.69
N PRO A 57 -1.65 -10.78 -2.59
CA PRO A 57 -1.95 -9.37 -2.44
C PRO A 57 -1.03 -8.50 -3.32
N ASP A 58 -1.64 -7.64 -4.15
CA ASP A 58 -0.95 -6.63 -4.95
C ASP A 58 -0.78 -5.32 -4.18
N LEU A 59 -1.52 -5.15 -3.11
CA LEU A 59 -1.43 -3.98 -2.26
C LEU A 59 -1.52 -4.38 -0.79
N VAL A 60 -0.54 -3.95 -0.01
CA VAL A 60 -0.52 -4.16 1.44
C VAL A 60 -0.37 -2.81 2.13
N ARG A 61 -1.33 -2.48 2.99
CA ARG A 61 -1.30 -1.27 3.83
C ARG A 61 -1.15 -1.67 5.29
N PHE A 62 -0.22 -1.04 5.97
CA PHE A 62 -0.01 -1.15 7.41
C PHE A 62 -0.57 0.09 8.11
N MET A 63 -1.19 -0.17 9.26
CA MET A 63 -1.79 0.88 10.09
C MET A 63 -1.04 0.96 11.43
N LYS A 64 -0.92 2.17 11.94
CA LYS A 64 -0.39 2.43 13.27
C LYS A 64 -1.33 3.41 13.98
N ASP A 65 -1.77 3.03 15.17
CA ASP A 65 -2.72 3.83 15.96
C ASP A 65 -3.97 4.26 15.19
N GLY A 66 -4.47 3.39 14.29
CA GLY A 66 -5.65 3.64 13.47
C GLY A 66 -5.43 4.54 12.26
N LYS A 67 -4.18 4.90 11.96
CA LYS A 67 -3.79 5.72 10.82
C LYS A 67 -2.89 4.95 9.86
N PRO A 68 -2.88 5.25 8.55
CA PRO A 68 -1.89 4.72 7.63
C PRO A 68 -0.47 5.03 8.10
N ASP A 69 0.41 4.02 8.05
CA ASP A 69 1.84 4.12 8.38
C ASP A 69 2.70 3.89 7.15
N ARG A 70 2.43 2.83 6.41
CA ARG A 70 3.10 2.51 5.15
C ARG A 70 2.20 1.68 4.24
N GLU A 71 2.51 1.74 2.96
CA GLU A 71 1.83 0.96 1.92
C GLU A 71 2.86 0.41 0.94
N GLN A 72 2.62 -0.79 0.45
CA GLN A 72 3.48 -1.48 -0.51
C GLN A 72 2.61 -2.04 -1.62
N GLY A 73 3.04 -1.91 -2.86
CA GLY A 73 2.27 -2.35 -4.01
C GLY A 73 3.11 -3.02 -5.08
N ASP A 74 2.53 -4.04 -5.69
CA ASP A 74 2.92 -4.66 -6.93
C ASP A 74 2.05 -4.05 -8.03
N LEU A 75 2.64 -3.27 -8.92
CA LEU A 75 1.92 -2.48 -9.91
C LEU A 75 1.77 -3.21 -11.25
N ASN A 76 2.69 -4.13 -11.54
CA ASN A 76 2.72 -4.90 -12.78
C ASN A 76 2.21 -6.34 -12.62
N PHE A 77 1.89 -6.74 -11.38
CA PHE A 77 1.37 -8.07 -11.02
C PHE A 77 2.34 -9.23 -11.30
N ASP A 78 3.66 -8.99 -11.16
CA ASP A 78 4.68 -10.02 -11.35
C ASP A 78 5.06 -10.75 -10.05
N GLY A 79 4.46 -10.36 -8.93
CA GLY A 79 4.69 -10.91 -7.59
C GLY A 79 5.84 -10.22 -6.84
N ARG A 80 6.35 -9.08 -7.36
CA ARG A 80 7.37 -8.25 -6.69
C ARG A 80 6.78 -6.89 -6.37
N LEU A 81 7.31 -6.26 -5.34
CA LEU A 81 6.89 -4.93 -4.95
C LEU A 81 7.60 -3.87 -5.80
N ASP A 82 6.84 -2.93 -6.37
CA ASP A 82 7.32 -1.86 -7.24
C ASP A 82 7.09 -0.48 -6.64
N ALA A 83 6.25 -0.37 -5.63
CA ALA A 83 5.91 0.90 -5.01
C ALA A 83 5.86 0.81 -3.49
N TRP A 84 6.36 1.84 -2.84
CA TRP A 84 6.37 1.99 -1.38
C TRP A 84 5.96 3.40 -1.01
N ILE A 85 4.95 3.53 -0.17
CA ILE A 85 4.47 4.80 0.34
C ILE A 85 4.65 4.82 1.85
N HIS A 86 5.24 5.87 2.34
CA HIS A 86 5.38 6.15 3.75
C HIS A 86 4.43 7.28 4.18
N TYR A 87 3.84 7.11 5.33
CA TYR A 87 2.96 8.10 5.95
C TYR A 87 3.56 8.58 7.27
N LYS A 88 3.49 9.87 7.52
CA LYS A 88 3.82 10.48 8.78
C LYS A 88 2.54 10.98 9.44
N ASP A 89 2.22 10.46 10.61
CA ASP A 89 0.96 10.77 11.32
C ASP A 89 -0.32 10.52 10.49
N GLY A 90 -0.26 9.55 9.56
CA GLY A 90 -1.37 9.22 8.66
C GLY A 90 -1.45 10.08 7.38
N ILE A 91 -0.47 10.97 7.17
CA ILE A 91 -0.37 11.85 6.01
C ILE A 91 0.77 11.34 5.13
N LYS A 92 0.54 11.23 3.82
CA LYS A 92 1.57 10.78 2.88
C LYS A 92 2.77 11.72 2.90
N ASP A 93 3.95 11.16 3.17
CA ASP A 93 5.20 11.89 3.35
C ASP A 93 6.13 11.68 2.15
N PHE A 94 6.35 10.44 1.74
CA PHE A 94 7.11 10.14 0.53
C PHE A 94 6.66 8.85 -0.14
N MET A 95 7.04 8.70 -1.41
CA MET A 95 6.81 7.51 -2.22
C MET A 95 8.08 7.14 -2.97
N ILE A 96 8.34 5.86 -3.07
CA ILE A 96 9.42 5.27 -3.85
C ILE A 96 8.80 4.34 -4.88
N MET A 97 9.36 4.31 -6.09
CA MET A 97 8.88 3.47 -7.17
C MET A 97 10.06 2.86 -7.93
N ASP A 98 9.90 1.60 -8.28
CA ASP A 98 10.63 0.90 -9.33
C ASP A 98 9.78 0.99 -10.61
N LYS A 99 10.20 1.78 -11.56
CA LYS A 99 9.40 2.09 -12.78
C LYS A 99 9.70 1.16 -13.94
N ASN A 100 10.90 0.58 -13.95
CA ASN A 100 11.32 -0.35 -14.99
C ASN A 100 11.17 -1.82 -14.57
N PHE A 101 10.77 -2.07 -13.29
CA PHE A 101 10.52 -3.40 -12.72
C PHE A 101 11.76 -4.29 -12.66
N ASP A 102 12.94 -3.69 -12.47
CA ASP A 102 14.19 -4.45 -12.36
C ASP A 102 14.55 -4.84 -10.92
N GLY A 103 13.72 -4.44 -9.95
CA GLY A 103 13.89 -4.70 -8.52
C GLY A 103 14.68 -3.61 -7.80
N LYS A 104 14.95 -2.47 -8.47
CA LYS A 104 15.62 -1.33 -7.86
C LYS A 104 14.77 -0.07 -7.99
N PRO A 105 14.76 0.79 -6.98
CA PRO A 105 14.03 2.05 -7.07
C PRO A 105 14.63 3.03 -8.09
N ASP A 106 13.76 3.63 -8.92
CA ASP A 106 14.12 4.62 -9.94
C ASP A 106 13.55 6.01 -9.62
N ALA A 107 12.57 6.10 -8.73
CA ALA A 107 11.93 7.37 -8.45
C ALA A 107 11.61 7.53 -6.97
N TRP A 108 11.84 8.73 -6.46
CA TRP A 108 11.57 9.16 -5.09
C TRP A 108 10.80 10.47 -5.12
N PHE A 109 9.61 10.47 -4.54
CA PHE A 109 8.73 11.63 -4.53
C PHE A 109 8.42 12.04 -3.09
N TYR A 110 8.51 13.34 -2.81
CA TYR A 110 8.28 13.92 -1.49
C TYR A 110 7.04 14.79 -1.51
N TYR A 111 6.23 14.64 -0.49
CA TYR A 111 4.95 15.33 -0.37
C TYR A 111 5.00 16.32 0.78
N GLY A 112 4.37 17.47 0.55
CA GLY A 112 4.27 18.53 1.52
C GLY A 112 3.06 18.39 2.42
N GLU A 113 2.73 19.48 3.08
CA GLU A 113 1.62 19.56 4.01
C GLU A 113 0.32 18.98 3.44
N GLY A 114 -0.36 18.15 4.22
CA GLY A 114 -1.59 17.46 3.82
C GLY A 114 -1.38 16.22 2.93
N GLY A 115 -0.14 15.91 2.48
CA GLY A 115 0.17 14.70 1.70
C GLY A 115 -0.35 14.67 0.25
N PHE A 116 -0.90 15.79 -0.24
CA PHE A 116 -1.47 15.88 -1.59
C PHE A 116 -0.55 16.60 -2.58
N LYS A 117 0.25 17.53 -2.10
CA LYS A 117 1.11 18.35 -2.94
C LYS A 117 2.49 17.71 -3.06
N LEU A 118 2.87 17.32 -4.27
CA LEU A 118 4.24 16.95 -4.59
C LEU A 118 5.13 18.18 -4.45
N ILE A 119 6.13 18.13 -3.58
CA ILE A 119 7.05 19.25 -3.32
C ILE A 119 8.41 19.06 -3.95
N GLY A 120 8.79 17.82 -4.25
CA GLY A 120 10.07 17.53 -4.90
C GLY A 120 10.26 16.05 -5.14
N GLY A 121 11.36 15.71 -5.81
CA GLY A 121 11.68 14.33 -6.11
C GLY A 121 13.03 14.15 -6.78
N ARG A 122 13.39 12.88 -6.92
CA ARG A 122 14.55 12.39 -7.66
C ARG A 122 14.11 11.32 -8.61
N VAL A 123 14.70 11.26 -9.79
CA VAL A 123 14.40 10.24 -10.79
C VAL A 123 15.69 9.80 -11.44
N ASP A 124 15.87 8.50 -11.52
CA ASP A 124 16.86 7.82 -12.34
C ASP A 124 16.19 7.50 -13.68
N GLN A 125 16.60 8.19 -14.74
CA GLN A 125 15.95 8.10 -16.05
C GLN A 125 16.62 7.07 -16.97
N ASP A 126 17.91 6.83 -16.79
CA ASP A 126 18.67 5.86 -17.57
C ASP A 126 18.87 4.51 -16.86
N PHE A 127 18.33 4.40 -15.60
CA PHE A 127 18.32 3.18 -14.81
C PHE A 127 19.72 2.66 -14.45
N ASP A 128 20.69 3.57 -14.31
CA ASP A 128 22.05 3.21 -13.89
C ASP A 128 22.21 3.02 -12.38
N GLY A 129 21.14 3.29 -11.61
CA GLY A 129 21.07 3.21 -10.15
C GLY A 129 21.42 4.53 -9.45
N LYS A 130 21.53 5.62 -10.21
CA LYS A 130 21.80 6.96 -9.68
C LYS A 130 20.78 7.96 -10.23
N PRO A 131 20.17 8.81 -9.39
CA PRO A 131 19.27 9.81 -9.89
C PRO A 131 19.95 10.83 -10.83
N ASP A 132 19.46 10.91 -12.08
CA ASP A 132 19.89 11.89 -13.08
C ASP A 132 19.23 13.25 -12.90
N ARG A 133 18.02 13.23 -12.35
CA ARG A 133 17.20 14.42 -12.24
C ARG A 133 16.67 14.59 -10.84
N THR A 134 16.78 15.82 -10.36
CA THR A 134 16.17 16.28 -9.11
C THR A 134 15.33 17.50 -9.37
N PHE A 135 14.24 17.67 -8.63
CA PHE A 135 13.37 18.84 -8.73
C PHE A 135 12.71 19.16 -7.40
N GLY A 136 12.37 20.44 -7.21
CA GLY A 136 11.68 20.93 -6.02
C GLY A 136 12.49 20.82 -4.74
N ALA A 137 11.79 20.71 -3.62
CA ALA A 137 12.36 20.59 -2.29
C ALA A 137 12.31 19.13 -1.80
N PHE A 138 13.41 18.65 -1.25
CA PHE A 138 13.49 17.33 -0.61
C PHE A 138 14.48 17.41 0.57
N PRO A 139 14.34 16.52 1.56
CA PRO A 139 15.26 16.49 2.70
C PRO A 139 16.70 16.26 2.24
N LYS A 140 17.64 17.08 2.74
CA LYS A 140 19.06 17.01 2.37
C LYS A 140 19.78 15.76 2.85
N GLU A 141 19.23 15.10 3.86
CA GLU A 141 19.81 13.92 4.48
C GLU A 141 18.70 12.88 4.66
N GLU A 142 18.51 12.03 3.66
CA GLU A 142 17.81 10.76 3.92
C GLU A 142 18.07 9.75 2.81
N THR A 143 18.96 8.83 3.10
CA THR A 143 18.79 7.42 2.75
C THR A 143 17.64 6.89 3.64
N ARG A 144 16.39 7.25 3.35
CA ARG A 144 15.25 6.56 3.95
C ARG A 144 15.25 5.16 3.36
N THR A 145 15.68 4.22 4.16
CA THR A 145 15.63 2.80 3.83
C THR A 145 14.16 2.39 3.71
N ILE A 146 13.86 1.69 2.64
CA ILE A 146 12.52 1.18 2.29
C ILE A 146 12.06 0.07 3.27
N TRP A 147 12.94 -0.34 4.19
CA TRP A 147 12.79 -1.53 5.05
C TRP A 147 12.52 -1.18 6.51
#